data_9937f884d330e6c3801880f3dd7a56df
#
_entry.id   9937f884d330e6c3801880f3dd7a56df
#
_cell.length_a   1.000
_cell.length_b   1.000
_cell.length_c   1.000
_cell.angle_alpha   90.00
_cell.angle_beta   90.00
_cell.angle_gamma   90.00
#
_symmetry.space_group_name_H-M   'P 1'
#
loop_
_entity.id
_entity.type
_entity.pdbx_description
1 polymer ?
#
loop_
_entity_poly.entity_id
_entity_poly.type
_entity_poly.pdbx_seq_one_letter_code
_entity_poly.pdbx_strand_id
1 'polypeptide(L)'
;MAMIEVKNITKTFGDLTVLNDFSVDFEQSGVTVLLGPSGTGKSTLLRCINGLETVDKGDILVDGLSVNNKKNLKQIRTTCGMVFQQTVIFPHLNVIDNLTLSPMKILGMKKAEAEDLALHYLEKVGLADRGHSRHNELSGGQQQRIAIARALMMNPKALLLDEVTSALDPEMTREVLNILESLAAEGVCMLSVTHEMAFAKGVASRIIFMEKGKVVCDVPKDEFFGSVRNENERINQFLSFIGE
;
A
#
# COMPACT_ATOMS: atom_id res chain seq x y z
N MET A 1 -8.70 18.82 0.10
CA MET A 1 -9.51 17.89 -0.71
C MET A 1 -8.94 16.52 -0.52
N ALA A 2 -9.80 15.52 -0.32
CA ALA A 2 -9.36 14.14 -0.21
C ALA A 2 -8.68 13.71 -1.54
N MET A 3 -7.60 12.95 -1.42
CA MET A 3 -6.91 12.37 -2.57
C MET A 3 -7.65 11.15 -3.11
N ILE A 4 -8.22 10.35 -2.18
CA ILE A 4 -9.01 9.18 -2.51
C ILE A 4 -10.35 9.32 -1.77
N GLU A 5 -11.45 9.26 -2.51
CA GLU A 5 -12.81 9.33 -1.97
C GLU A 5 -13.52 8.01 -2.29
N VAL A 6 -13.88 7.26 -1.24
CA VAL A 6 -14.62 6.00 -1.37
C VAL A 6 -16.08 6.27 -0.98
N LYS A 7 -17.01 6.06 -1.93
CA LYS A 7 -18.41 6.48 -1.79
C LYS A 7 -19.36 5.29 -1.90
N ASN A 8 -19.90 4.86 -0.77
CA ASN A 8 -20.94 3.83 -0.64
C ASN A 8 -20.68 2.57 -1.47
N ILE A 9 -19.41 2.11 -1.45
CA ILE A 9 -19.02 0.94 -2.24
C ILE A 9 -19.53 -0.35 -1.62
N THR A 10 -19.98 -1.25 -2.50
CA THR A 10 -20.26 -2.65 -2.15
C THR A 10 -19.43 -3.54 -3.06
N LYS A 11 -18.80 -4.55 -2.46
CA LYS A 11 -18.07 -5.59 -3.19
C LYS A 11 -18.43 -6.96 -2.66
N THR A 12 -18.81 -7.85 -3.57
CA THR A 12 -19.25 -9.22 -3.28
C THR A 12 -18.44 -10.22 -4.12
N PHE A 13 -18.10 -11.36 -3.54
CA PHE A 13 -17.51 -12.52 -4.22
C PHE A 13 -18.42 -13.72 -4.00
N GLY A 14 -19.13 -14.15 -5.03
CA GLY A 14 -20.21 -15.13 -4.89
C GLY A 14 -21.26 -14.63 -3.90
N ASP A 15 -21.52 -15.37 -2.84
CA ASP A 15 -22.49 -14.99 -1.79
C ASP A 15 -21.88 -14.15 -0.65
N LEU A 16 -20.55 -13.94 -0.66
CA LEU A 16 -19.85 -13.22 0.40
C LEU A 16 -19.72 -11.73 0.07
N THR A 17 -20.41 -10.88 0.81
CA THR A 17 -20.21 -9.43 0.76
C THR A 17 -19.01 -9.05 1.63
N VAL A 18 -17.93 -8.57 0.98
CA VAL A 18 -16.64 -8.25 1.61
C VAL A 18 -16.56 -6.77 2.00
N LEU A 19 -17.13 -5.87 1.18
CA LEU A 19 -17.33 -4.46 1.51
C LEU A 19 -18.82 -4.17 1.39
N ASN A 20 -19.40 -3.51 2.40
CA ASN A 20 -20.84 -3.34 2.52
C ASN A 20 -21.19 -1.88 2.84
N ASP A 21 -21.62 -1.14 1.82
CA ASP A 21 -21.94 0.29 1.92
C ASP A 21 -20.81 1.10 2.58
N PHE A 22 -19.58 0.83 2.10
CA PHE A 22 -18.35 1.31 2.71
C PHE A 22 -18.00 2.68 2.14
N SER A 23 -17.78 3.65 3.03
CA SER A 23 -17.38 5.01 2.67
C SER A 23 -16.23 5.47 3.56
N VAL A 24 -15.21 6.08 2.96
CA VAL A 24 -14.07 6.68 3.66
C VAL A 24 -13.30 7.59 2.70
N ASP A 25 -12.72 8.65 3.24
CA ASP A 25 -11.84 9.55 2.50
C ASP A 25 -10.41 9.45 3.01
N PHE A 26 -9.43 9.51 2.09
CA PHE A 26 -8.00 9.53 2.43
C PHE A 26 -7.39 10.84 1.96
N GLU A 27 -6.62 11.47 2.84
CA GLU A 27 -5.96 12.74 2.57
C GLU A 27 -4.71 12.58 1.71
N GLN A 28 -4.16 13.71 1.23
CA GLN A 28 -2.97 13.73 0.35
C GLN A 28 -1.65 13.58 1.10
N SER A 29 -1.68 13.47 2.42
CA SER A 29 -0.48 13.45 3.25
C SER A 29 -0.63 12.51 4.43
N GLY A 30 0.50 12.08 4.97
CA GLY A 30 0.57 11.22 6.13
C GLY A 30 0.39 9.73 5.81
N VAL A 31 0.44 8.92 6.85
CA VAL A 31 0.30 7.47 6.76
C VAL A 31 -1.01 7.05 7.40
N THR A 32 -1.92 6.53 6.61
CA THR A 32 -3.15 5.89 7.11
C THR A 32 -2.94 4.38 7.16
N VAL A 33 -3.21 3.78 8.31
CA VAL A 33 -3.11 2.32 8.48
C VAL A 33 -4.51 1.72 8.64
N LEU A 34 -4.79 0.71 7.81
CA LEU A 34 -6.01 -0.11 7.89
C LEU A 34 -5.75 -1.33 8.77
N LEU A 35 -6.44 -1.41 9.90
CA LEU A 35 -6.39 -2.54 10.83
C LEU A 35 -7.71 -3.32 10.83
N GLY A 36 -7.67 -4.53 11.34
CA GLY A 36 -8.84 -5.39 11.52
C GLY A 36 -8.55 -6.85 11.21
N PRO A 37 -9.45 -7.77 11.58
CA PRO A 37 -9.29 -9.20 11.34
C PRO A 37 -9.07 -9.56 9.87
N SER A 38 -8.50 -10.74 9.62
CA SER A 38 -8.38 -11.25 8.25
C SER A 38 -9.76 -11.43 7.62
N GLY A 39 -9.85 -11.18 6.30
CA GLY A 39 -11.12 -11.31 5.56
C GLY A 39 -12.09 -10.13 5.70
N THR A 40 -11.73 -9.04 6.38
CA THR A 40 -12.61 -7.85 6.55
C THR A 40 -12.63 -6.90 5.34
N GLY A 41 -11.93 -7.23 4.25
CA GLY A 41 -11.98 -6.45 3.00
C GLY A 41 -10.85 -5.44 2.82
N LYS A 42 -9.85 -5.38 3.70
CA LYS A 42 -8.73 -4.40 3.62
C LYS A 42 -7.98 -4.47 2.28
N SER A 43 -7.46 -5.63 1.93
CA SER A 43 -6.75 -5.83 0.64
C SER A 43 -7.68 -5.64 -0.56
N THR A 44 -8.96 -6.03 -0.43
CA THR A 44 -9.97 -5.80 -1.46
C THR A 44 -10.18 -4.30 -1.69
N LEU A 45 -10.25 -3.50 -0.62
CA LEU A 45 -10.35 -2.05 -0.71
C LEU A 45 -9.16 -1.45 -1.48
N LEU A 46 -7.91 -1.83 -1.13
CA LEU A 46 -6.74 -1.34 -1.86
C LEU A 46 -6.78 -1.71 -3.35
N ARG A 47 -7.21 -2.94 -3.67
CA ARG A 47 -7.37 -3.39 -5.05
C ARG A 47 -8.47 -2.66 -5.80
N CYS A 48 -9.57 -2.32 -5.13
CA CYS A 48 -10.62 -1.48 -5.72
C CYS A 48 -10.12 -0.05 -5.99
N ILE A 49 -9.35 0.56 -5.07
CA ILE A 49 -8.76 1.89 -5.25
C ILE A 49 -7.83 1.91 -6.47
N ASN A 50 -7.04 0.86 -6.68
CA ASN A 50 -6.13 0.75 -7.83
C ASN A 50 -6.83 0.25 -9.12
N GLY A 51 -8.15 -0.04 -9.06
CA GLY A 51 -8.90 -0.57 -10.19
C GLY A 51 -8.46 -1.96 -10.64
N LEU A 52 -7.87 -2.76 -9.74
CA LEU A 52 -7.58 -4.18 -9.95
C LEU A 52 -8.80 -5.05 -9.67
N GLU A 53 -9.67 -4.59 -8.77
CA GLU A 53 -11.00 -5.14 -8.53
C GLU A 53 -12.05 -4.09 -8.86
N THR A 54 -13.18 -4.55 -9.40
CA THR A 54 -14.34 -3.68 -9.68
C THR A 54 -15.27 -3.65 -8.48
N VAL A 55 -15.86 -2.51 -8.18
CA VAL A 55 -16.95 -2.40 -7.20
C VAL A 55 -18.29 -2.77 -7.85
N ASP A 56 -19.20 -3.38 -7.07
CA ASP A 56 -20.53 -3.77 -7.55
C ASP A 56 -21.52 -2.60 -7.43
N LYS A 57 -21.31 -1.72 -6.43
CA LYS A 57 -22.08 -0.48 -6.22
C LYS A 57 -21.15 0.61 -5.72
N GLY A 58 -21.60 1.87 -5.85
CA GLY A 58 -20.85 3.04 -5.44
C GLY A 58 -19.73 3.42 -6.41
N ASP A 59 -18.84 4.28 -5.98
CA ASP A 59 -17.68 4.72 -6.78
C ASP A 59 -16.49 5.05 -5.89
N ILE A 60 -15.30 4.98 -6.47
CA ILE A 60 -14.05 5.44 -5.86
C ILE A 60 -13.45 6.48 -6.79
N LEU A 61 -13.15 7.65 -6.23
CA LEU A 61 -12.44 8.72 -6.93
C LEU A 61 -11.00 8.78 -6.43
N VAL A 62 -10.06 8.77 -7.35
CA VAL A 62 -8.63 8.97 -7.07
C VAL A 62 -8.19 10.24 -7.80
N ASP A 63 -7.78 11.26 -7.04
CA ASP A 63 -7.46 12.58 -7.59
C ASP A 63 -8.59 13.11 -8.51
N GLY A 64 -9.84 12.91 -8.09
CA GLY A 64 -11.05 13.27 -8.83
C GLY A 64 -11.43 12.34 -10.00
N LEU A 65 -10.66 11.29 -10.28
CA LEU A 65 -10.89 10.36 -11.38
C LEU A 65 -11.58 9.08 -10.88
N SER A 66 -12.76 8.77 -11.44
CA SER A 66 -13.50 7.54 -11.11
C SER A 66 -12.77 6.28 -11.60
N VAL A 67 -12.64 5.28 -10.70
CA VAL A 67 -12.08 3.96 -11.02
C VAL A 67 -13.03 3.14 -11.92
N ASN A 68 -14.33 3.43 -11.91
CA ASN A 68 -15.32 2.77 -12.76
C ASN A 68 -15.13 3.12 -14.24
N ASN A 69 -14.46 4.23 -14.56
CA ASN A 69 -14.10 4.58 -15.92
C ASN A 69 -12.73 3.99 -16.30
N LYS A 70 -12.74 2.92 -17.09
CA LYS A 70 -11.52 2.22 -17.53
C LYS A 70 -10.47 3.12 -18.19
N LYS A 71 -10.88 4.26 -18.81
CA LYS A 71 -9.95 5.21 -19.42
C LYS A 71 -9.07 5.91 -18.39
N ASN A 72 -9.52 6.02 -17.15
CA ASN A 72 -8.81 6.68 -16.06
C ASN A 72 -7.76 5.77 -15.41
N LEU A 73 -7.87 4.43 -15.56
CA LEU A 73 -7.06 3.48 -14.80
C LEU A 73 -5.54 3.65 -15.01
N LYS A 74 -5.12 4.05 -16.20
CA LYS A 74 -3.69 4.33 -16.45
C LYS A 74 -3.21 5.47 -15.54
N GLN A 75 -3.94 6.56 -15.48
CA GLN A 75 -3.60 7.72 -14.64
C GLN A 75 -3.73 7.40 -13.15
N ILE A 76 -4.79 6.71 -12.73
CA ILE A 76 -5.00 6.26 -11.35
C ILE A 76 -3.81 5.42 -10.88
N ARG A 77 -3.35 4.44 -11.67
CA ARG A 77 -2.20 3.59 -11.33
C ARG A 77 -0.85 4.30 -11.37
N THR A 78 -0.75 5.41 -12.08
CA THR A 78 0.41 6.30 -12.00
C THR A 78 0.36 7.15 -10.73
N THR A 79 -0.84 7.62 -10.34
CA THR A 79 -1.06 8.44 -9.15
C THR A 79 -0.93 7.64 -7.85
N CYS A 80 -1.40 6.39 -7.83
CA CYS A 80 -1.30 5.47 -6.69
C CYS A 80 -0.44 4.26 -7.04
N GLY A 81 0.82 4.28 -6.60
CA GLY A 81 1.70 3.11 -6.65
C GLY A 81 1.18 2.01 -5.73
N MET A 82 1.26 0.75 -6.14
CA MET A 82 0.83 -0.38 -5.31
C MET A 82 1.95 -1.38 -5.11
N VAL A 83 2.17 -1.78 -3.87
CA VAL A 83 3.07 -2.86 -3.45
C VAL A 83 2.23 -3.97 -2.85
N PHE A 84 2.40 -5.18 -3.35
CA PHE A 84 1.57 -6.34 -3.02
C PHE A 84 2.20 -7.19 -1.91
N GLN A 85 1.35 -7.96 -1.24
CA GLN A 85 1.74 -8.98 -0.27
C GLN A 85 2.70 -10.01 -0.87
N GLN A 86 2.37 -10.54 -2.04
CA GLN A 86 3.29 -11.38 -2.82
C GLN A 86 4.10 -10.49 -3.74
N THR A 87 5.42 -10.56 -3.60
CA THR A 87 6.32 -9.77 -4.45
C THR A 87 6.22 -10.20 -5.90
N VAL A 88 5.84 -9.28 -6.76
CA VAL A 88 5.75 -9.53 -8.20
C VAL A 88 6.80 -8.69 -8.90
N ILE A 89 7.97 -9.28 -9.17
CA ILE A 89 8.95 -8.72 -10.13
C ILE A 89 8.98 -9.58 -11.38
N PHE A 90 9.30 -9.00 -12.53
CA PHE A 90 9.36 -9.73 -13.79
C PHE A 90 10.59 -10.65 -13.80
N PRO A 91 10.43 -11.99 -13.77
CA PRO A 91 11.56 -12.91 -13.57
C PRO A 91 12.51 -12.99 -14.77
N HIS A 92 12.05 -12.59 -15.95
CA HIS A 92 12.84 -12.56 -17.19
C HIS A 92 13.65 -11.27 -17.37
N LEU A 93 13.46 -10.27 -16.52
CA LEU A 93 14.18 -9.01 -16.50
C LEU A 93 15.17 -8.97 -15.33
N ASN A 94 16.27 -8.24 -15.48
CA ASN A 94 17.11 -7.85 -14.34
C ASN A 94 16.44 -6.75 -13.50
N VAL A 95 17.06 -6.34 -12.40
CA VAL A 95 16.49 -5.34 -11.48
C VAL A 95 16.32 -3.98 -12.15
N ILE A 96 17.34 -3.46 -12.85
CA ILE A 96 17.26 -2.17 -13.55
C ILE A 96 16.14 -2.19 -14.59
N ASP A 97 16.04 -3.25 -15.37
CA ASP A 97 14.97 -3.38 -16.38
C ASP A 97 13.58 -3.44 -15.74
N ASN A 98 13.44 -4.10 -14.58
CA ASN A 98 12.20 -4.10 -13.80
C ASN A 98 11.78 -2.70 -13.35
N LEU A 99 12.73 -1.87 -12.93
CA LEU A 99 12.49 -0.52 -12.47
C LEU A 99 12.17 0.43 -13.65
N THR A 100 12.93 0.35 -14.72
CA THR A 100 12.88 1.30 -15.84
C THR A 100 11.73 1.06 -16.82
N LEU A 101 11.18 -0.17 -16.86
CA LEU A 101 10.14 -0.56 -17.82
C LEU A 101 8.93 0.38 -17.81
N SER A 102 8.35 0.62 -16.63
CA SER A 102 7.14 1.43 -16.51
C SER A 102 7.36 2.90 -16.80
N PRO A 103 8.37 3.61 -16.25
CA PRO A 103 8.65 5.00 -16.60
C PRO A 103 8.91 5.19 -18.09
N MET A 104 9.66 4.30 -18.72
CA MET A 104 9.94 4.40 -20.17
C MET A 104 8.67 4.19 -21.00
N LYS A 105 7.83 3.19 -20.68
CA LYS A 105 6.65 2.84 -21.47
C LYS A 105 5.44 3.73 -21.20
N ILE A 106 5.27 4.21 -19.99
CA ILE A 106 4.07 4.94 -19.55
C ILE A 106 4.29 6.44 -19.58
N LEU A 107 5.46 6.92 -19.08
CA LEU A 107 5.82 8.32 -18.99
C LEU A 107 6.65 8.83 -20.19
N GLY A 108 7.15 7.91 -21.04
CA GLY A 108 8.02 8.26 -22.17
C GLY A 108 9.42 8.70 -21.75
N MET A 109 9.86 8.35 -20.53
CA MET A 109 11.17 8.69 -19.99
C MET A 109 12.29 8.10 -20.87
N LYS A 110 13.36 8.84 -21.11
CA LYS A 110 14.52 8.34 -21.86
C LYS A 110 15.26 7.29 -21.03
N LYS A 111 15.88 6.32 -21.70
CA LYS A 111 16.55 5.19 -21.05
C LYS A 111 17.58 5.64 -20.02
N ALA A 112 18.47 6.55 -20.34
CA ALA A 112 19.50 7.05 -19.42
C ALA A 112 18.89 7.70 -18.18
N GLU A 113 17.86 8.53 -18.35
CA GLU A 113 17.14 9.17 -17.24
C GLU A 113 16.43 8.14 -16.34
N ALA A 114 15.83 7.11 -16.95
CA ALA A 114 15.19 6.03 -16.20
C ALA A 114 16.20 5.17 -15.44
N GLU A 115 17.38 4.91 -16.01
CA GLU A 115 18.48 4.18 -15.35
C GLU A 115 19.06 4.99 -14.19
N ASP A 116 19.30 6.29 -14.34
CA ASP A 116 19.77 7.16 -13.26
C ASP A 116 18.76 7.20 -12.10
N LEU A 117 17.47 7.30 -12.41
CA LEU A 117 16.40 7.25 -11.41
C LEU A 117 16.33 5.88 -10.73
N ALA A 118 16.53 4.80 -11.48
CA ALA A 118 16.55 3.44 -10.93
C ALA A 118 17.71 3.25 -9.95
N LEU A 119 18.91 3.74 -10.27
CA LEU A 119 20.06 3.69 -9.37
C LEU A 119 19.81 4.48 -8.09
N HIS A 120 19.22 5.68 -8.20
CA HIS A 120 18.81 6.47 -7.03
C HIS A 120 17.86 5.69 -6.09
N TYR A 121 16.82 5.05 -6.63
CA TYR A 121 15.91 4.28 -5.79
C TYR A 121 16.51 2.97 -5.28
N LEU A 122 17.43 2.34 -6.02
CA LEU A 122 18.18 1.17 -5.52
C LEU A 122 19.08 1.54 -4.34
N GLU A 123 19.73 2.69 -4.38
CA GLU A 123 20.51 3.19 -3.24
C GLU A 123 19.59 3.43 -2.03
N LYS A 124 18.43 4.06 -2.26
CA LYS A 124 17.43 4.34 -1.21
C LYS A 124 16.90 3.10 -0.53
N VAL A 125 16.77 1.99 -1.24
CA VAL A 125 16.33 0.71 -0.67
C VAL A 125 17.51 -0.21 -0.27
N GLY A 126 18.75 0.30 -0.27
CA GLY A 126 19.95 -0.43 0.17
C GLY A 126 20.36 -1.57 -0.77
N LEU A 127 20.13 -1.43 -2.08
CA LEU A 127 20.40 -2.46 -3.11
C LEU A 127 21.16 -1.89 -4.33
N ALA A 128 22.02 -0.89 -4.11
CA ALA A 128 22.77 -0.22 -5.19
C ALA A 128 23.62 -1.19 -6.03
N ASP A 129 24.13 -2.27 -5.40
CA ASP A 129 24.96 -3.31 -6.03
C ASP A 129 24.15 -4.37 -6.79
N ARG A 130 22.80 -4.36 -6.71
CA ARG A 130 21.90 -5.39 -7.23
C ARG A 130 21.25 -5.07 -8.57
N GLY A 131 21.60 -3.96 -9.20
CA GLY A 131 20.98 -3.50 -10.44
C GLY A 131 20.94 -4.51 -11.59
N HIS A 132 21.96 -5.35 -11.72
CA HIS A 132 22.05 -6.38 -12.75
C HIS A 132 21.61 -7.79 -12.29
N SER A 133 21.26 -7.97 -11.00
CA SER A 133 20.78 -9.22 -10.46
C SER A 133 19.45 -9.64 -11.08
N ARG A 134 19.21 -10.94 -11.17
CA ARG A 134 17.95 -11.54 -11.60
C ARG A 134 17.12 -11.98 -10.39
N HIS A 135 15.84 -12.26 -10.60
CA HIS A 135 14.91 -12.69 -9.57
C HIS A 135 15.42 -13.82 -8.68
N ASN A 136 16.04 -14.86 -9.26
CA ASN A 136 16.56 -16.04 -8.54
C ASN A 136 17.86 -15.80 -7.75
N GLU A 137 18.46 -14.63 -7.88
CA GLU A 137 19.66 -14.21 -7.15
C GLU A 137 19.34 -13.32 -5.95
N LEU A 138 18.02 -13.10 -5.67
CA LEU A 138 17.53 -12.18 -4.67
C LEU A 138 16.73 -12.90 -3.59
N SER A 139 16.96 -12.51 -2.32
CA SER A 139 16.10 -12.95 -1.20
C SER A 139 14.69 -12.35 -1.30
N GLY A 140 13.73 -12.91 -0.57
CA GLY A 140 12.36 -12.39 -0.51
C GLY A 140 12.30 -10.92 -0.08
N GLY A 141 13.08 -10.54 0.95
CA GLY A 141 13.19 -9.15 1.40
C GLY A 141 13.82 -8.22 0.35
N GLN A 142 14.84 -8.68 -0.38
CA GLN A 142 15.42 -7.91 -1.48
C GLN A 142 14.40 -7.70 -2.61
N GLN A 143 13.65 -8.73 -2.98
CA GLN A 143 12.59 -8.63 -3.97
C GLN A 143 11.51 -7.62 -3.52
N GLN A 144 11.12 -7.64 -2.26
CA GLN A 144 10.13 -6.71 -1.71
C GLN A 144 10.63 -5.27 -1.74
N ARG A 145 11.89 -5.03 -1.39
CA ARG A 145 12.53 -3.70 -1.48
C ARG A 145 12.59 -3.20 -2.93
N ILE A 146 12.84 -4.08 -3.89
CA ILE A 146 12.78 -3.75 -5.33
C ILE A 146 11.33 -3.43 -5.75
N ALA A 147 10.33 -4.14 -5.24
CA ALA A 147 8.93 -3.84 -5.54
C ALA A 147 8.52 -2.44 -5.02
N ILE A 148 9.01 -2.04 -3.84
CA ILE A 148 8.84 -0.67 -3.31
C ILE A 148 9.53 0.34 -4.23
N ALA A 149 10.81 0.12 -4.56
CA ALA A 149 11.56 0.99 -5.48
C ALA A 149 10.82 1.15 -6.82
N ARG A 150 10.31 0.05 -7.39
CA ARG A 150 9.55 0.06 -8.64
C ARG A 150 8.26 0.89 -8.55
N ALA A 151 7.56 0.82 -7.42
CA ALA A 151 6.37 1.65 -7.22
C ALA A 151 6.73 3.14 -7.19
N LEU A 152 7.86 3.50 -6.58
CA LEU A 152 8.35 4.87 -6.49
C LEU A 152 8.85 5.43 -7.83
N MET A 153 9.30 4.59 -8.77
CA MET A 153 9.75 5.01 -10.11
C MET A 153 8.72 5.82 -10.90
N MET A 154 7.44 5.63 -10.60
CA MET A 154 6.35 6.35 -11.25
C MET A 154 6.07 7.72 -10.61
N ASN A 155 6.82 8.11 -9.59
CA ASN A 155 6.60 9.32 -8.77
C ASN A 155 5.14 9.45 -8.31
N PRO A 156 4.58 8.43 -7.62
CA PRO A 156 3.19 8.42 -7.25
C PRO A 156 2.89 9.45 -6.15
N LYS A 157 1.66 9.96 -6.12
CA LYS A 157 1.17 10.82 -5.03
C LYS A 157 0.94 10.04 -3.73
N ALA A 158 0.62 8.73 -3.82
CA ALA A 158 0.52 7.84 -2.68
C ALA A 158 0.98 6.42 -3.00
N LEU A 159 1.40 5.70 -1.96
CA LEU A 159 1.67 4.27 -1.99
C LEU A 159 0.54 3.50 -1.30
N LEU A 160 0.02 2.48 -1.96
CA LEU A 160 -0.89 1.49 -1.43
C LEU A 160 -0.07 0.25 -1.05
N LEU A 161 -0.03 -0.11 0.23
CA LEU A 161 0.82 -1.17 0.79
C LEU A 161 -0.07 -2.30 1.32
N ASP A 162 -0.10 -3.43 0.63
CA ASP A 162 -0.95 -4.58 0.97
C ASP A 162 -0.11 -5.67 1.66
N GLU A 163 -0.04 -5.65 3.01
CA GLU A 163 0.66 -6.63 3.85
C GLU A 163 2.09 -6.96 3.38
N VAL A 164 2.88 -5.94 3.08
CA VAL A 164 4.18 -6.06 2.39
C VAL A 164 5.26 -6.82 3.15
N THR A 165 5.03 -7.17 4.42
CA THR A 165 5.97 -7.90 5.28
C THR A 165 5.52 -9.31 5.63
N SER A 166 4.28 -9.69 5.34
CA SER A 166 3.66 -10.93 5.86
C SER A 166 4.33 -12.24 5.43
N ALA A 167 5.09 -12.22 4.33
CA ALA A 167 5.80 -13.39 3.79
C ALA A 167 7.31 -13.37 4.09
N LEU A 168 7.77 -12.46 4.96
CA LEU A 168 9.19 -12.25 5.27
C LEU A 168 9.53 -12.75 6.68
N ASP A 169 10.78 -13.14 6.86
CA ASP A 169 11.30 -13.38 8.19
C ASP A 169 11.48 -12.07 9.00
N PRO A 170 11.69 -12.13 10.33
CA PRO A 170 11.75 -10.93 11.17
C PRO A 170 12.87 -9.95 10.80
N GLU A 171 14.01 -10.43 10.31
CA GLU A 171 15.14 -9.59 9.91
C GLU A 171 14.80 -8.81 8.64
N MET A 172 14.31 -9.50 7.61
CA MET A 172 13.86 -8.89 6.35
C MET A 172 12.67 -7.96 6.55
N THR A 173 11.74 -8.32 7.46
CA THR A 173 10.62 -7.46 7.86
C THR A 173 11.14 -6.13 8.37
N ARG A 174 12.12 -6.14 9.28
CA ARG A 174 12.70 -4.92 9.85
C ARG A 174 13.33 -4.02 8.79
N GLU A 175 14.08 -4.61 7.83
CA GLU A 175 14.69 -3.86 6.73
C GLU A 175 13.62 -3.14 5.87
N VAL A 176 12.53 -3.84 5.53
CA VAL A 176 11.42 -3.26 4.75
C VAL A 176 10.73 -2.14 5.53
N LEU A 177 10.45 -2.35 6.82
CA LEU A 177 9.81 -1.34 7.66
C LEU A 177 10.68 -0.09 7.81
N ASN A 178 11.99 -0.22 8.00
CA ASN A 178 12.91 0.92 8.07
C ASN A 178 12.84 1.80 6.79
N ILE A 179 12.71 1.17 5.61
CA ILE A 179 12.53 1.90 4.36
C ILE A 179 11.21 2.65 4.35
N LEU A 180 10.10 2.01 4.75
CA LEU A 180 8.79 2.66 4.82
C LEU A 180 8.75 3.79 5.84
N GLU A 181 9.43 3.65 6.99
CA GLU A 181 9.60 4.70 8.00
C GLU A 181 10.37 5.91 7.43
N SER A 182 11.44 5.65 6.68
CA SER A 182 12.20 6.72 6.00
C SER A 182 11.33 7.45 4.96
N LEU A 183 10.58 6.72 4.15
CA LEU A 183 9.67 7.30 3.16
C LEU A 183 8.54 8.12 3.82
N ALA A 184 8.01 7.65 4.96
CA ALA A 184 7.03 8.39 5.75
C ALA A 184 7.62 9.70 6.30
N ALA A 185 8.85 9.68 6.81
CA ALA A 185 9.56 10.86 7.29
C ALA A 185 9.85 11.89 6.18
N GLU A 186 10.01 11.43 4.92
CA GLU A 186 10.13 12.29 3.74
C GLU A 186 8.77 12.84 3.25
N GLY A 187 7.68 12.47 3.90
CA GLY A 187 6.34 12.96 3.57
C GLY A 187 5.62 12.17 2.48
N VAL A 188 6.09 10.97 2.13
CA VAL A 188 5.38 10.10 1.19
C VAL A 188 4.05 9.68 1.79
N CYS A 189 2.95 9.98 1.10
CA CYS A 189 1.61 9.55 1.50
C CYS A 189 1.47 8.02 1.35
N MET A 190 0.95 7.36 2.40
CA MET A 190 0.77 5.90 2.38
C MET A 190 -0.58 5.48 2.91
N LEU A 191 -1.18 4.49 2.26
CA LEU A 191 -2.30 3.72 2.76
C LEU A 191 -1.84 2.27 2.92
N SER A 192 -1.67 1.84 4.17
CA SER A 192 -1.05 0.55 4.51
C SER A 192 -2.03 -0.40 5.20
N VAL A 193 -2.11 -1.61 4.70
CA VAL A 193 -2.64 -2.77 5.42
C VAL A 193 -1.46 -3.50 6.04
N THR A 194 -1.45 -3.65 7.37
CA THR A 194 -0.35 -4.31 8.07
C THR A 194 -0.81 -4.95 9.38
N HIS A 195 -0.07 -5.92 9.85
CA HIS A 195 -0.14 -6.49 11.19
C HIS A 195 1.04 -6.05 12.08
N GLU A 196 1.93 -5.21 11.55
CA GLU A 196 3.11 -4.68 12.25
C GLU A 196 2.71 -3.48 13.12
N MET A 197 2.38 -3.75 14.40
CA MET A 197 1.89 -2.70 15.30
C MET A 197 2.96 -1.68 15.66
N ALA A 198 4.23 -2.10 15.76
CA ALA A 198 5.34 -1.18 15.97
C ALA A 198 5.43 -0.14 14.85
N PHE A 199 5.26 -0.55 13.59
CA PHE A 199 5.19 0.34 12.44
C PHE A 199 3.95 1.26 12.52
N ALA A 200 2.77 0.70 12.78
CA ALA A 200 1.55 1.50 12.91
C ALA A 200 1.69 2.58 14.01
N LYS A 201 2.22 2.23 15.18
CA LYS A 201 2.49 3.18 16.28
C LYS A 201 3.56 4.22 15.91
N GLY A 202 4.61 3.80 15.18
CA GLY A 202 5.73 4.67 14.82
C GLY A 202 5.34 5.74 13.81
N VAL A 203 4.70 5.37 12.72
CA VAL A 203 4.55 6.26 11.54
C VAL A 203 3.11 6.67 11.21
N ALA A 204 2.09 5.92 11.65
CA ALA A 204 0.72 6.28 11.30
C ALA A 204 0.34 7.65 11.85
N SER A 205 -0.36 8.43 11.06
CA SER A 205 -1.07 9.63 11.50
C SER A 205 -2.54 9.30 11.83
N ARG A 206 -3.11 8.28 11.17
CA ARG A 206 -4.52 7.90 11.25
C ARG A 206 -4.66 6.38 11.20
N ILE A 207 -5.56 5.84 12.01
CA ILE A 207 -5.91 4.42 12.04
C ILE A 207 -7.39 4.27 11.67
N ILE A 208 -7.65 3.36 10.74
CA ILE A 208 -9.02 2.94 10.39
C ILE A 208 -9.13 1.46 10.75
N PHE A 209 -10.04 1.15 11.68
CA PHE A 209 -10.32 -0.24 12.06
C PHE A 209 -11.55 -0.74 11.32
N MET A 210 -11.37 -1.84 10.60
CA MET A 210 -12.40 -2.47 9.77
C MET A 210 -12.87 -3.80 10.36
N GLU A 211 -14.18 -4.01 10.37
CA GLU A 211 -14.78 -5.30 10.71
C GLU A 211 -16.03 -5.54 9.85
N LYS A 212 -16.18 -6.77 9.36
CA LYS A 212 -17.34 -7.21 8.54
C LYS A 212 -17.66 -6.26 7.37
N GLY A 213 -16.61 -5.78 6.70
CA GLY A 213 -16.74 -4.90 5.53
C GLY A 213 -17.18 -3.47 5.83
N LYS A 214 -17.07 -3.02 7.07
CA LYS A 214 -17.43 -1.65 7.51
C LYS A 214 -16.32 -1.01 8.32
N VAL A 215 -16.32 0.33 8.35
CA VAL A 215 -15.50 1.11 9.29
C VAL A 215 -16.14 1.03 10.67
N VAL A 216 -15.38 0.57 11.66
CA VAL A 216 -15.78 0.56 13.08
C VAL A 216 -15.22 1.77 13.81
N CYS A 217 -14.00 2.16 13.45
CA CYS A 217 -13.29 3.29 14.06
C CYS A 217 -12.40 3.95 13.00
N ASP A 218 -12.32 5.28 13.06
CA ASP A 218 -11.54 6.11 12.16
C ASP A 218 -11.05 7.33 12.94
N VAL A 219 -9.82 7.27 13.46
CA VAL A 219 -9.30 8.24 14.42
C VAL A 219 -7.78 8.45 14.25
N PRO A 220 -7.23 9.53 14.82
CA PRO A 220 -5.79 9.69 14.98
C PRO A 220 -5.17 8.50 15.72
N LYS A 221 -3.91 8.18 15.39
CA LYS A 221 -3.16 7.06 15.97
C LYS A 221 -3.16 7.08 17.50
N ASP A 222 -2.89 8.23 18.11
CA ASP A 222 -2.76 8.35 19.56
C ASP A 222 -4.09 8.08 20.28
N GLU A 223 -5.20 8.46 19.66
CA GLU A 223 -6.55 8.17 20.15
C GLU A 223 -6.85 6.67 20.01
N PHE A 224 -6.49 6.04 18.90
CA PHE A 224 -6.72 4.61 18.69
C PHE A 224 -6.02 3.74 19.73
N PHE A 225 -4.73 3.96 19.96
CA PHE A 225 -3.95 3.21 20.94
C PHE A 225 -4.16 3.66 22.40
N GLY A 226 -4.82 4.79 22.62
CA GLY A 226 -5.18 5.36 23.91
C GLY A 226 -6.63 5.06 24.31
N SER A 227 -7.50 6.08 24.17
CA SER A 227 -8.90 6.04 24.65
C SER A 227 -9.74 4.98 23.95
N VAL A 228 -9.66 4.87 22.61
CA VAL A 228 -10.47 3.92 21.83
C VAL A 228 -10.15 2.47 22.20
N ARG A 229 -8.88 2.13 22.41
CA ARG A 229 -8.47 0.82 22.89
C ARG A 229 -9.16 0.46 24.20
N ASN A 230 -9.23 1.41 25.14
CA ASN A 230 -9.79 1.17 26.49
C ASN A 230 -11.32 1.12 26.50
N GLU A 231 -11.98 1.83 25.59
CA GLU A 231 -13.44 1.97 25.53
C GLU A 231 -14.11 0.96 24.61
N ASN A 232 -13.37 0.40 23.63
CA ASN A 232 -13.90 -0.54 22.65
C ASN A 232 -13.35 -1.96 22.93
N GLU A 233 -14.17 -2.81 23.55
CA GLU A 233 -13.81 -4.18 23.88
C GLU A 233 -13.33 -4.99 22.66
N ARG A 234 -13.94 -4.78 21.49
CA ARG A 234 -13.58 -5.49 20.25
C ARG A 234 -12.20 -5.11 19.73
N ILE A 235 -11.86 -3.82 19.79
CA ILE A 235 -10.54 -3.32 19.39
C ILE A 235 -9.50 -3.80 20.40
N ASN A 236 -9.81 -3.76 21.70
CA ASN A 236 -8.90 -4.26 22.74
C ASN A 236 -8.62 -5.75 22.57
N GLN A 237 -9.65 -6.58 22.33
CA GLN A 237 -9.47 -8.00 22.01
C GLN A 237 -8.57 -8.20 20.78
N PHE A 238 -8.81 -7.46 19.69
CA PHE A 238 -8.00 -7.56 18.49
C PHE A 238 -6.53 -7.24 18.77
N LEU A 239 -6.25 -6.15 19.48
CA LEU A 239 -4.89 -5.74 19.84
C LEU A 239 -4.22 -6.79 20.74
N SER A 240 -4.93 -7.35 21.71
CA SER A 240 -4.41 -8.41 22.58
C SER A 240 -4.03 -9.69 21.82
N PHE A 241 -4.77 -10.06 20.76
CA PHE A 241 -4.43 -11.21 19.92
C PHE A 241 -3.14 -11.02 19.11
N ILE A 242 -2.75 -9.81 18.79
CA ILE A 242 -1.53 -9.48 18.04
C ILE A 242 -0.36 -9.07 18.94
N GLY A 243 -0.49 -9.30 20.26
CA GLY A 243 0.60 -9.13 21.25
C GLY A 243 0.78 -7.68 21.74
N GLU A 244 -0.27 -6.88 21.75
CA GLU A 244 -0.32 -5.47 22.20
C GLU A 244 -1.10 -5.28 23.52
#